data_b6a1c2663ba435f200a4af369c4d1fd5
#
_entry.id   b6a1c2663ba435f200a4af369c4d1fd5
#
_cell.length_a   1.000
_cell.length_b   1.000
_cell.length_c   1.000
_cell.angle_alpha   90.00
_cell.angle_beta   90.00
_cell.angle_gamma   90.00
#
_symmetry.space_group_name_H-M   'P 1'
#
loop_
_entity.id
_entity.type
_entity.pdbx_description
1 polymer ?
#
loop_
_entity_poly.entity_id
_entity_poly.type
_entity_poly.pdbx_seq_one_letter_code
_entity_poly.pdbx_strand_id
1 'polypeptide(L)'
;MIRLAAHLGIVDPALPLLAATAGSIDPVAQIECAARLGFAGITDNGLKLRPPMVQQAMGMALRDHGMAMGSFTHNPLGLEPPFFWGSAIADMEAAMAPGLAAAERIGGGCINMILLDCGAPQAEQLARATDNFASAATLARERGVALAVEVVSRARVPQVLVEHVDAVAAMARSAGVGLILDSCHCHCSGEDMAAMILAHADILAAVQIADMPGRVQPGAGVIEFAPIMAALRRIGWTGLVEAEFMPKVKGVEGEAAAIAALKAIG
;
A
#
# COMPACT_ATOMS: atom_id res chain seq x y z
N MET A 1 1.39 -4.29 20.11
CA MET A 1 1.48 -2.87 19.68
C MET A 1 1.40 -2.85 18.17
N ILE A 2 0.59 -1.97 17.59
CA ILE A 2 0.45 -1.79 16.14
C ILE A 2 1.75 -1.23 15.59
N ARG A 3 2.21 -1.77 14.46
CA ARG A 3 3.44 -1.38 13.78
C ARG A 3 3.10 -0.36 12.70
N LEU A 4 3.52 0.87 12.86
CA LEU A 4 3.21 1.98 11.94
C LEU A 4 4.29 2.14 10.87
N ALA A 5 3.90 2.50 9.65
CA ALA A 5 4.80 2.86 8.57
C ALA A 5 4.53 4.28 8.05
N ALA A 6 5.61 5.01 7.72
CA ALA A 6 5.55 6.32 7.08
C ALA A 6 5.68 6.17 5.56
N HIS A 7 4.98 7.01 4.77
CA HIS A 7 5.15 6.98 3.31
C HIS A 7 6.30 7.88 2.83
N LEU A 8 6.96 7.46 1.75
CA LEU A 8 7.98 8.24 1.02
C LEU A 8 7.43 8.96 -0.22
N GLY A 9 6.12 9.12 -0.28
CA GLY A 9 5.35 9.72 -1.35
C GLY A 9 4.21 8.80 -1.78
N ILE A 10 2.98 9.29 -1.75
CA ILE A 10 1.79 8.53 -2.15
C ILE A 10 1.62 8.61 -3.68
N VAL A 11 1.53 9.83 -4.21
CA VAL A 11 1.40 10.12 -5.64
C VAL A 11 2.67 10.76 -6.18
N ASP A 12 3.29 11.63 -5.39
CA ASP A 12 4.49 12.39 -5.74
C ASP A 12 5.63 12.03 -4.79
N PRO A 13 6.74 11.45 -5.29
CA PRO A 13 7.90 11.12 -4.47
C PRO A 13 8.62 12.37 -3.89
N ALA A 14 8.29 13.57 -4.36
CA ALA A 14 8.76 14.82 -3.78
C ALA A 14 7.96 15.26 -2.53
N LEU A 15 6.91 14.53 -2.17
CA LEU A 15 6.04 14.80 -1.03
C LEU A 15 6.02 13.65 -0.02
N PRO A 16 7.15 13.27 0.59
CA PRO A 16 7.16 12.28 1.67
C PRO A 16 6.52 12.85 2.93
N LEU A 17 6.01 11.98 3.79
CA LEU A 17 5.28 12.34 5.02
C LEU A 17 6.09 13.24 5.96
N LEU A 18 7.40 13.06 6.01
CA LEU A 18 8.31 13.68 6.98
C LEU A 18 9.24 14.72 6.34
N ALA A 19 8.86 15.30 5.18
CA ALA A 19 9.73 16.19 4.41
C ALA A 19 10.26 17.37 5.22
N ALA A 20 9.40 18.05 5.98
CA ALA A 20 9.77 19.20 6.78
C ALA A 20 10.55 18.79 8.05
N THR A 21 10.13 17.72 8.71
CA THR A 21 10.79 17.22 9.95
C THR A 21 12.19 16.65 9.65
N ALA A 22 12.36 15.96 8.52
CA ALA A 22 13.66 15.48 8.08
C ALA A 22 14.54 16.61 7.50
N GLY A 23 13.94 17.71 7.05
CA GLY A 23 14.62 18.77 6.30
C GLY A 23 15.15 18.31 4.94
N SER A 24 14.65 17.21 4.41
CA SER A 24 15.11 16.56 3.18
C SER A 24 14.01 15.68 2.60
N ILE A 25 13.99 15.56 1.28
CA ILE A 25 13.16 14.56 0.56
C ILE A 25 13.97 13.32 0.15
N ASP A 26 15.23 13.26 0.50
CA ASP A 26 16.08 12.09 0.26
C ASP A 26 15.50 10.87 1.00
N PRO A 27 15.29 9.72 0.31
CA PRO A 27 14.60 8.59 0.92
C PRO A 27 15.37 7.95 2.09
N VAL A 28 16.71 8.00 2.09
CA VAL A 28 17.51 7.50 3.22
C VAL A 28 17.33 8.41 4.42
N ALA A 29 17.42 9.74 4.25
CA ALA A 29 17.16 10.69 5.31
C ALA A 29 15.72 10.58 5.88
N GLN A 30 14.74 10.27 5.02
CA GLN A 30 13.37 9.99 5.44
C GLN A 30 13.26 8.72 6.30
N ILE A 31 13.95 7.63 5.91
CA ILE A 31 14.00 6.38 6.68
C ILE A 31 14.63 6.63 8.05
N GLU A 32 15.75 7.32 8.12
CA GLU A 32 16.41 7.68 9.37
C GLU A 32 15.51 8.55 10.28
N CYS A 33 14.79 9.50 9.68
CA CYS A 33 13.82 10.32 10.40
C CYS A 33 12.67 9.48 10.94
N ALA A 34 12.08 8.59 10.13
CA ALA A 34 11.03 7.68 10.53
C ALA A 34 11.47 6.75 11.68
N ALA A 35 12.69 6.22 11.61
CA ALA A 35 13.28 5.40 12.68
C ALA A 35 13.38 6.18 14.01
N ARG A 36 13.92 7.40 13.99
CA ARG A 36 13.98 8.26 15.19
C ARG A 36 12.60 8.57 15.77
N LEU A 37 11.60 8.65 14.93
CA LEU A 37 10.21 8.86 15.34
C LEU A 37 9.49 7.58 15.76
N GLY A 38 10.17 6.41 15.72
CA GLY A 38 9.61 5.13 16.18
C GLY A 38 8.66 4.45 15.21
N PHE A 39 8.73 4.77 13.92
CA PHE A 39 8.05 3.97 12.90
C PHE A 39 8.73 2.61 12.74
N ALA A 40 7.93 1.59 12.48
CA ALA A 40 8.40 0.22 12.29
C ALA A 40 8.69 -0.12 10.82
N GLY A 41 8.33 0.78 9.90
CA GLY A 41 8.54 0.59 8.48
C GLY A 41 8.26 1.86 7.67
N ILE A 42 8.43 1.70 6.37
CA ILE A 42 8.05 2.72 5.37
C ILE A 42 7.23 2.09 4.26
N THR A 43 6.51 2.93 3.50
CA THR A 43 5.93 2.60 2.20
C THR A 43 6.43 3.56 1.15
N ASP A 44 6.46 3.14 -0.12
CA ASP A 44 6.94 3.98 -1.21
C ASP A 44 6.28 3.59 -2.52
N ASN A 45 5.18 4.25 -2.89
CA ASN A 45 4.47 3.96 -4.13
C ASN A 45 5.36 4.13 -5.37
N GLY A 46 6.40 4.96 -5.28
CA GLY A 46 7.39 5.21 -6.32
C GLY A 46 8.61 4.30 -6.32
N LEU A 47 8.72 3.31 -5.43
CA LEU A 47 9.94 2.51 -5.24
C LEU A 47 10.51 1.96 -6.56
N LYS A 48 9.67 1.39 -7.41
CA LYS A 48 10.08 0.80 -8.70
C LYS A 48 10.77 1.79 -9.64
N LEU A 49 10.46 3.08 -9.52
CA LEU A 49 11.02 4.15 -10.34
C LEU A 49 12.33 4.73 -9.80
N ARG A 50 12.65 4.45 -8.53
CA ARG A 50 13.91 4.92 -7.96
C ARG A 50 15.09 4.21 -8.60
N PRO A 51 16.23 4.91 -8.81
CA PRO A 51 17.44 4.26 -9.33
C PRO A 51 17.87 3.06 -8.47
N PRO A 52 18.42 1.99 -9.06
CA PRO A 52 18.84 0.80 -8.32
C PRO A 52 19.77 1.08 -7.12
N MET A 53 20.70 2.01 -7.26
CA MET A 53 21.59 2.42 -6.16
C MET A 53 20.82 3.07 -4.98
N VAL A 54 19.76 3.82 -5.28
CA VAL A 54 18.90 4.42 -4.24
C VAL A 54 18.11 3.32 -3.54
N GLN A 55 17.52 2.36 -4.28
CA GLN A 55 16.82 1.21 -3.70
C GLN A 55 17.74 0.41 -2.76
N GLN A 56 19.00 0.19 -3.16
CA GLN A 56 20.00 -0.50 -2.33
C GLN A 56 20.33 0.30 -1.06
N ALA A 57 20.54 1.61 -1.17
CA ALA A 57 20.81 2.49 -0.02
C ALA A 57 19.63 2.51 0.97
N MET A 58 18.40 2.59 0.46
CA MET A 58 17.18 2.47 1.27
C MET A 58 17.14 1.12 2.00
N GLY A 59 17.42 0.01 1.29
CA GLY A 59 17.44 -1.33 1.88
C GLY A 59 18.51 -1.47 2.99
N MET A 60 19.65 -0.83 2.85
CA MET A 60 20.67 -0.78 3.90
C MET A 60 20.15 -0.01 5.11
N ALA A 61 19.61 1.20 4.91
CA ALA A 61 19.05 2.01 5.98
C ALA A 61 17.92 1.31 6.73
N LEU A 62 17.01 0.61 6.04
CA LEU A 62 15.96 -0.18 6.68
C LEU A 62 16.52 -1.27 7.58
N ARG A 63 17.53 -2.03 7.10
CA ARG A 63 18.19 -3.06 7.90
C ARG A 63 18.91 -2.50 9.12
N ASP A 64 19.64 -1.40 8.95
CA ASP A 64 20.41 -0.75 10.02
C ASP A 64 19.50 -0.26 11.16
N HIS A 65 18.28 0.13 10.84
CA HIS A 65 17.26 0.57 11.80
C HIS A 65 16.25 -0.50 12.21
N GLY A 66 16.36 -1.74 11.72
CA GLY A 66 15.41 -2.81 12.01
C GLY A 66 13.99 -2.53 11.52
N MET A 67 13.87 -1.73 10.47
CA MET A 67 12.58 -1.34 9.85
C MET A 67 12.23 -2.25 8.66
N ALA A 68 10.95 -2.38 8.37
CA ALA A 68 10.44 -3.15 7.26
C ALA A 68 10.02 -2.24 6.08
N MET A 69 10.09 -2.78 4.86
CA MET A 69 9.38 -2.24 3.71
C MET A 69 7.93 -2.72 3.75
N GLY A 70 6.98 -1.81 3.62
CA GLY A 70 5.57 -2.10 3.43
C GLY A 70 5.19 -2.25 1.96
N SER A 71 4.05 -1.69 1.57
CA SER A 71 3.58 -1.75 0.19
C SER A 71 4.28 -0.74 -0.73
N PHE A 72 4.34 -1.10 -2.01
CA PHE A 72 4.72 -0.21 -3.12
C PHE A 72 3.96 -0.61 -4.39
N THR A 73 3.63 0.38 -5.21
CA THR A 73 2.72 0.17 -6.32
C THR A 73 3.42 -0.46 -7.54
N HIS A 74 2.78 -1.46 -8.13
CA HIS A 74 3.27 -2.07 -9.37
C HIS A 74 3.37 -1.03 -10.51
N ASN A 75 2.36 -0.16 -10.61
CA ASN A 75 2.28 0.86 -11.66
C ASN A 75 2.16 2.28 -11.06
N PRO A 76 3.26 2.83 -10.50
CA PRO A 76 3.21 4.04 -9.67
C PRO A 76 2.82 5.32 -10.43
N LEU A 77 3.04 5.37 -11.75
CA LEU A 77 2.79 6.59 -12.54
C LEU A 77 1.47 6.57 -13.30
N GLY A 78 0.77 5.45 -13.32
CA GLY A 78 -0.31 5.46 -14.24
C GLY A 78 -1.35 4.41 -14.06
N LEU A 79 -2.53 4.93 -14.21
CA LEU A 79 -3.72 4.17 -14.40
C LEU A 79 -3.95 3.95 -15.92
N GLU A 80 -2.86 3.91 -16.70
CA GLU A 80 -2.90 3.77 -18.15
C GLU A 80 -2.44 2.37 -18.61
N PRO A 81 -2.96 1.86 -19.75
CA PRO A 81 -2.52 0.59 -20.33
C PRO A 81 -1.00 0.56 -20.64
N PRO A 82 -0.37 -0.63 -20.71
CA PRO A 82 -1.02 -1.94 -20.64
C PRO A 82 -1.37 -2.34 -19.20
N PHE A 83 -2.60 -2.82 -18.99
CA PHE A 83 -2.98 -3.36 -17.71
C PHE A 83 -2.41 -4.76 -17.51
N PHE A 84 -1.93 -5.02 -16.30
CA PHE A 84 -1.29 -6.27 -15.92
C PHE A 84 -2.10 -7.52 -16.32
N TRP A 85 -3.40 -7.53 -16.04
CA TRP A 85 -4.29 -8.66 -16.35
C TRP A 85 -4.70 -8.75 -17.82
N GLY A 86 -4.38 -7.75 -18.64
CA GLY A 86 -4.61 -7.77 -20.07
C GLY A 86 -3.48 -8.40 -20.88
N SER A 87 -2.32 -8.66 -20.25
CA SER A 87 -1.12 -9.18 -20.91
C SER A 87 -1.12 -10.71 -21.01
N ALA A 88 -0.36 -11.25 -21.96
CA ALA A 88 -0.01 -12.67 -21.97
C ALA A 88 0.99 -12.98 -20.82
N ILE A 89 1.08 -14.25 -20.38
CA ILE A 89 1.93 -14.64 -19.24
C ILE A 89 3.41 -14.25 -19.44
N ALA A 90 3.94 -14.40 -20.69
CA ALA A 90 5.32 -13.99 -20.98
C ALA A 90 5.55 -12.48 -20.82
N ASP A 91 4.59 -11.67 -21.25
CA ASP A 91 4.66 -10.22 -21.08
C ASP A 91 4.55 -9.83 -19.61
N MET A 92 3.83 -10.65 -18.83
CA MET A 92 3.66 -10.46 -17.40
C MET A 92 4.94 -10.71 -16.61
N GLU A 93 5.73 -11.73 -16.97
CA GLU A 93 7.05 -11.94 -16.36
C GLU A 93 7.94 -10.70 -16.56
N ALA A 94 7.98 -10.19 -17.78
CA ALA A 94 8.71 -8.96 -18.10
C ALA A 94 8.17 -7.74 -17.33
N ALA A 95 6.85 -7.63 -17.18
CA ALA A 95 6.22 -6.55 -16.44
C ALA A 95 6.51 -6.62 -14.93
N MET A 96 6.58 -7.82 -14.34
CA MET A 96 6.88 -8.01 -12.92
C MET A 96 8.37 -7.83 -12.58
N ALA A 97 9.27 -8.09 -13.51
CA ALA A 97 10.71 -8.11 -13.26
C ALA A 97 11.24 -6.82 -12.59
N PRO A 98 10.88 -5.60 -13.00
CA PRO A 98 11.36 -4.37 -12.33
C PRO A 98 10.90 -4.26 -10.87
N GLY A 99 9.64 -4.63 -10.58
CA GLY A 99 9.10 -4.62 -9.22
C GLY A 99 9.76 -5.65 -8.31
N LEU A 100 9.95 -6.86 -8.81
CA LEU A 100 10.64 -7.93 -8.08
C LEU A 100 12.10 -7.56 -7.80
N ALA A 101 12.81 -7.01 -8.79
CA ALA A 101 14.18 -6.54 -8.60
C ALA A 101 14.27 -5.37 -7.59
N ALA A 102 13.27 -4.49 -7.53
CA ALA A 102 13.22 -3.43 -6.53
C ALA A 102 13.00 -4.02 -5.12
N ALA A 103 12.08 -4.99 -4.98
CA ALA A 103 11.84 -5.70 -3.72
C ALA A 103 13.10 -6.42 -3.23
N GLU A 104 13.82 -7.11 -4.11
CA GLU A 104 15.09 -7.76 -3.76
C GLU A 104 16.13 -6.77 -3.23
N ARG A 105 16.29 -5.61 -3.88
CA ARG A 105 17.27 -4.59 -3.47
C ARG A 105 16.93 -3.96 -2.14
N ILE A 106 15.65 -3.73 -1.87
CA ILE A 106 15.22 -3.11 -0.61
C ILE A 106 15.09 -4.12 0.53
N GLY A 107 15.03 -5.40 0.23
CA GLY A 107 14.97 -6.48 1.23
C GLY A 107 13.56 -6.95 1.57
N GLY A 108 12.61 -6.87 0.64
CA GLY A 108 11.23 -7.36 0.79
C GLY A 108 10.16 -6.35 0.40
N GLY A 109 8.99 -6.46 1.02
CA GLY A 109 7.84 -5.59 0.78
C GLY A 109 6.67 -6.32 0.13
N CYS A 110 5.61 -5.56 -0.14
CA CYS A 110 4.40 -6.03 -0.81
C CYS A 110 4.18 -5.24 -2.10
N ILE A 111 4.14 -5.93 -3.23
CA ILE A 111 3.78 -5.30 -4.50
C ILE A 111 2.26 -5.11 -4.51
N ASN A 112 1.85 -3.84 -4.52
CA ASN A 112 0.45 -3.43 -4.59
C ASN A 112 -0.02 -3.33 -6.04
N MET A 113 -1.17 -3.91 -6.35
CA MET A 113 -1.83 -3.86 -7.63
C MET A 113 -3.26 -3.36 -7.52
N ILE A 114 -3.73 -2.61 -8.51
CA ILE A 114 -5.09 -2.09 -8.62
C ILE A 114 -5.75 -2.70 -9.86
N LEU A 115 -6.99 -3.19 -9.71
CA LEU A 115 -7.79 -3.73 -10.82
C LEU A 115 -8.47 -2.60 -11.60
N LEU A 116 -7.90 -2.22 -12.74
CA LEU A 116 -8.48 -1.21 -13.61
C LEU A 116 -9.29 -1.83 -14.74
N ASP A 117 -10.37 -1.16 -15.15
CA ASP A 117 -11.24 -1.56 -16.26
C ASP A 117 -10.53 -1.36 -17.60
N CYS A 118 -10.41 -2.39 -18.40
CA CYS A 118 -9.88 -2.34 -19.77
C CYS A 118 -10.97 -2.33 -20.86
N GLY A 119 -12.24 -2.16 -20.48
CA GLY A 119 -13.36 -2.05 -21.40
C GLY A 119 -13.94 -3.38 -21.90
N ALA A 120 -13.43 -4.54 -21.47
CA ALA A 120 -14.02 -5.84 -21.75
C ALA A 120 -15.13 -6.17 -20.72
N PRO A 121 -15.97 -7.20 -20.94
CA PRO A 121 -16.94 -7.62 -19.93
C PRO A 121 -16.28 -7.94 -18.59
N GLN A 122 -16.84 -7.43 -17.49
CA GLN A 122 -16.24 -7.54 -16.14
C GLN A 122 -15.88 -8.98 -15.75
N ALA A 123 -16.75 -9.94 -16.06
CA ALA A 123 -16.50 -11.35 -15.74
C ALA A 123 -15.27 -11.92 -16.47
N GLU A 124 -15.06 -11.52 -17.73
CA GLU A 124 -13.88 -11.91 -18.51
C GLU A 124 -12.60 -11.27 -17.94
N GLN A 125 -12.68 -10.00 -17.55
CA GLN A 125 -11.55 -9.29 -16.93
C GLN A 125 -11.16 -9.92 -15.59
N LEU A 126 -12.14 -10.26 -14.75
CA LEU A 126 -11.89 -10.92 -13.46
C LEU A 126 -11.29 -12.31 -13.63
N ALA A 127 -11.79 -13.10 -14.58
CA ALA A 127 -11.22 -14.41 -14.87
C ALA A 127 -9.76 -14.30 -15.32
N ARG A 128 -9.47 -13.41 -16.25
CA ARG A 128 -8.09 -13.14 -16.72
C ARG A 128 -7.19 -12.62 -15.62
N ALA A 129 -7.71 -11.69 -14.79
CA ALA A 129 -6.97 -11.19 -13.64
C ALA A 129 -6.61 -12.32 -12.66
N THR A 130 -7.54 -13.22 -12.38
CA THR A 130 -7.31 -14.38 -11.51
C THR A 130 -6.15 -15.22 -12.02
N ASP A 131 -6.14 -15.59 -13.30
CA ASP A 131 -5.10 -16.42 -13.91
C ASP A 131 -3.75 -15.70 -13.91
N ASN A 132 -3.75 -14.43 -14.28
CA ASN A 132 -2.54 -13.60 -14.36
C ASN A 132 -1.95 -13.39 -12.97
N PHE A 133 -2.77 -13.05 -11.97
CA PHE A 133 -2.27 -12.88 -10.61
C PHE A 133 -1.77 -14.18 -9.99
N ALA A 134 -2.38 -15.33 -10.30
CA ALA A 134 -1.89 -16.63 -9.87
C ALA A 134 -0.47 -16.92 -10.41
N SER A 135 -0.24 -16.59 -11.69
CA SER A 135 1.08 -16.69 -12.32
C SER A 135 2.08 -15.73 -11.68
N ALA A 136 1.70 -14.48 -11.48
CA ALA A 136 2.54 -13.46 -10.83
C ALA A 136 2.84 -13.80 -9.36
N ALA A 137 1.87 -14.36 -8.63
CA ALA A 137 2.04 -14.80 -7.25
C ALA A 137 3.08 -15.91 -7.12
N THR A 138 3.17 -16.78 -8.11
CA THR A 138 4.20 -17.81 -8.17
C THR A 138 5.59 -17.19 -8.31
N LEU A 139 5.78 -16.28 -9.25
CA LEU A 139 7.04 -15.54 -9.46
C LEU A 139 7.45 -14.73 -8.21
N ALA A 140 6.49 -14.06 -7.59
CA ALA A 140 6.74 -13.27 -6.39
C ALA A 140 7.13 -14.14 -5.19
N ARG A 141 6.45 -15.28 -5.00
CA ARG A 141 6.71 -16.23 -3.92
C ARG A 141 8.10 -16.87 -4.02
N GLU A 142 8.54 -17.22 -5.23
CA GLU A 142 9.88 -17.77 -5.48
C GLU A 142 10.99 -16.79 -5.06
N ARG A 143 10.68 -15.49 -5.00
CA ARG A 143 11.59 -14.42 -4.58
C ARG A 143 11.32 -13.88 -3.18
N GLY A 144 10.40 -14.51 -2.44
CA GLY A 144 10.04 -14.07 -1.08
C GLY A 144 9.34 -12.71 -1.02
N VAL A 145 8.67 -12.29 -2.12
CA VAL A 145 7.97 -11.02 -2.22
C VAL A 145 6.47 -11.24 -2.12
N ALA A 146 5.78 -10.43 -1.32
CA ALA A 146 4.31 -10.45 -1.26
C ALA A 146 3.71 -9.73 -2.48
N LEU A 147 2.60 -10.25 -2.97
CA LEU A 147 1.78 -9.62 -4.00
C LEU A 147 0.37 -9.47 -3.48
N ALA A 148 -0.22 -8.29 -3.61
CA ALA A 148 -1.56 -8.02 -3.13
C ALA A 148 -2.36 -7.11 -4.06
N VAL A 149 -3.68 -7.18 -3.97
CA VAL A 149 -4.59 -6.28 -4.68
C VAL A 149 -5.17 -5.28 -3.68
N GLU A 150 -5.05 -4.00 -4.01
CA GLU A 150 -5.70 -2.93 -3.28
C GLU A 150 -7.13 -2.74 -3.76
N VAL A 151 -8.06 -2.68 -2.80
CA VAL A 151 -9.45 -2.31 -3.09
C VAL A 151 -9.56 -0.80 -3.09
N VAL A 152 -9.76 -0.23 -4.28
CA VAL A 152 -9.89 1.21 -4.44
C VAL A 152 -11.32 1.59 -4.83
N SER A 153 -11.79 2.75 -4.37
CA SER A 153 -13.13 3.24 -4.66
C SER A 153 -13.21 3.94 -6.02
N ARG A 154 -14.32 3.76 -6.73
CA ARG A 154 -14.60 4.45 -7.99
C ARG A 154 -14.66 5.97 -7.83
N ALA A 155 -15.05 6.45 -6.65
CA ALA A 155 -15.03 7.88 -6.33
C ALA A 155 -13.63 8.49 -6.39
N ARG A 156 -12.57 7.69 -6.17
CA ARG A 156 -11.16 8.11 -6.20
C ARG A 156 -10.46 7.69 -7.49
N VAL A 157 -10.81 6.52 -8.01
CA VAL A 157 -10.25 5.92 -9.22
C VAL A 157 -11.42 5.52 -10.12
N PRO A 158 -11.94 6.42 -10.98
CA PRO A 158 -13.13 6.17 -11.80
C PRO A 158 -13.02 4.94 -12.70
N GLN A 159 -11.79 4.58 -13.08
CA GLN A 159 -11.51 3.44 -13.97
C GLN A 159 -11.36 2.10 -13.21
N VAL A 160 -11.66 2.03 -11.91
CA VAL A 160 -11.56 0.77 -11.19
C VAL A 160 -12.58 -0.24 -11.72
N LEU A 161 -12.13 -1.47 -11.93
CA LEU A 161 -12.97 -2.55 -12.42
C LEU A 161 -14.01 -2.97 -11.37
N VAL A 162 -13.57 -3.17 -10.12
CA VAL A 162 -14.38 -3.60 -8.98
C VAL A 162 -13.97 -2.84 -7.73
N GLU A 163 -14.94 -2.21 -7.06
CA GLU A 163 -14.70 -1.45 -5.82
C GLU A 163 -15.22 -2.13 -4.54
N HIS A 164 -15.90 -3.28 -4.67
CA HIS A 164 -16.45 -4.02 -3.54
C HIS A 164 -15.44 -5.02 -2.98
N VAL A 165 -15.18 -4.94 -1.67
CA VAL A 165 -14.15 -5.73 -0.99
C VAL A 165 -14.36 -7.23 -1.17
N ASP A 166 -15.59 -7.75 -0.98
CA ASP A 166 -15.89 -9.17 -1.10
C ASP A 166 -15.56 -9.74 -2.50
N ALA A 167 -15.86 -8.99 -3.56
CA ALA A 167 -15.59 -9.41 -4.92
C ALA A 167 -14.09 -9.47 -5.25
N VAL A 168 -13.34 -8.45 -4.80
CA VAL A 168 -11.87 -8.42 -4.93
C VAL A 168 -11.24 -9.52 -4.09
N ALA A 169 -11.72 -9.74 -2.86
CA ALA A 169 -11.23 -10.79 -1.96
C ALA A 169 -11.47 -12.19 -2.52
N ALA A 170 -12.61 -12.44 -3.16
CA ALA A 170 -12.88 -13.72 -3.82
C ALA A 170 -11.88 -14.00 -4.96
N MET A 171 -11.58 -13.01 -5.79
CA MET A 171 -10.55 -13.10 -6.84
C MET A 171 -9.16 -13.30 -6.22
N ALA A 172 -8.80 -12.51 -5.20
CA ALA A 172 -7.50 -12.59 -4.53
C ALA A 172 -7.23 -13.97 -3.93
N ARG A 173 -8.23 -14.57 -3.25
CA ARG A 173 -8.14 -15.96 -2.75
C ARG A 173 -7.92 -16.96 -3.88
N SER A 174 -8.69 -16.84 -4.96
CA SER A 174 -8.57 -17.75 -6.12
C SER A 174 -7.21 -17.64 -6.79
N ALA A 175 -6.62 -16.45 -6.83
CA ALA A 175 -5.30 -16.17 -7.39
C ALA A 175 -4.14 -16.47 -6.42
N GLY A 176 -4.42 -16.67 -5.13
CA GLY A 176 -3.38 -16.86 -4.11
C GLY A 176 -2.56 -15.61 -3.82
N VAL A 177 -3.17 -14.42 -3.92
CA VAL A 177 -2.59 -13.11 -3.59
C VAL A 177 -3.25 -12.51 -2.36
N GLY A 178 -2.60 -11.52 -1.75
CA GLY A 178 -3.12 -10.80 -0.60
C GLY A 178 -4.14 -9.71 -0.96
N LEU A 179 -4.74 -9.15 0.08
CA LEU A 179 -5.67 -8.03 0.01
C LEU A 179 -5.09 -6.82 0.75
N ILE A 180 -5.19 -5.64 0.16
CA ILE A 180 -4.89 -4.37 0.82
C ILE A 180 -6.18 -3.60 1.03
N LEU A 181 -6.41 -3.15 2.27
CA LEU A 181 -7.55 -2.31 2.64
C LEU A 181 -7.06 -0.93 3.05
N ASP A 182 -7.61 0.10 2.40
CA ASP A 182 -7.39 1.52 2.72
C ASP A 182 -8.66 2.13 3.29
N SER A 183 -8.57 2.79 4.44
CA SER A 183 -9.71 3.39 5.14
C SER A 183 -10.40 4.49 4.32
N CYS A 184 -9.66 5.25 3.52
CA CYS A 184 -10.22 6.25 2.61
C CYS A 184 -11.07 5.58 1.52
N HIS A 185 -10.56 4.50 0.90
CA HIS A 185 -11.27 3.79 -0.15
C HIS A 185 -12.50 3.05 0.38
N CYS A 186 -12.38 2.33 1.51
CA CYS A 186 -13.52 1.71 2.17
C CYS A 186 -14.61 2.72 2.51
N HIS A 187 -14.23 3.87 3.10
CA HIS A 187 -15.19 4.95 3.41
C HIS A 187 -15.90 5.47 2.15
N CYS A 188 -15.15 5.73 1.07
CA CYS A 188 -15.72 6.23 -0.18
C CYS A 188 -16.64 5.24 -0.89
N SER A 189 -16.45 3.94 -0.71
CA SER A 189 -17.31 2.87 -1.25
C SER A 189 -18.44 2.48 -0.30
N GLY A 190 -18.53 3.08 0.90
CA GLY A 190 -19.55 2.76 1.90
C GLY A 190 -19.32 1.41 2.60
N GLU A 191 -18.10 0.89 2.58
CA GLU A 191 -17.71 -0.37 3.21
C GLU A 191 -17.32 -0.17 4.68
N ASP A 192 -17.74 -1.08 5.55
CA ASP A 192 -17.26 -1.13 6.94
C ASP A 192 -15.89 -1.83 6.97
N MET A 193 -14.82 -1.03 7.01
CA MET A 193 -13.45 -1.55 7.00
C MET A 193 -13.18 -2.50 8.17
N ALA A 194 -13.75 -2.26 9.36
CA ALA A 194 -13.54 -3.14 10.51
C ALA A 194 -14.17 -4.52 10.27
N ALA A 195 -15.38 -4.55 9.71
CA ALA A 195 -16.02 -5.79 9.30
C ALA A 195 -15.23 -6.51 8.20
N MET A 196 -14.72 -5.78 7.20
CA MET A 196 -13.92 -6.35 6.11
C MET A 196 -12.59 -6.92 6.60
N ILE A 197 -11.91 -6.29 7.55
CA ILE A 197 -10.70 -6.83 8.20
C ILE A 197 -11.00 -8.18 8.87
N LEU A 198 -12.11 -8.29 9.58
CA LEU A 198 -12.50 -9.53 10.26
C LEU A 198 -12.89 -10.64 9.26
N ALA A 199 -13.58 -10.29 8.17
CA ALA A 199 -14.04 -11.23 7.17
C ALA A 199 -12.90 -11.79 6.29
N HIS A 200 -11.85 -11.00 6.08
CA HIS A 200 -10.76 -11.31 5.14
C HIS A 200 -9.38 -11.38 5.80
N ALA A 201 -9.34 -11.66 7.11
CA ALA A 201 -8.11 -11.74 7.89
C ALA A 201 -7.09 -12.75 7.33
N ASP A 202 -7.57 -13.80 6.67
CA ASP A 202 -6.79 -14.89 6.08
C ASP A 202 -5.91 -14.46 4.89
N ILE A 203 -6.31 -13.40 4.20
CA ILE A 203 -5.58 -12.88 3.02
C ILE A 203 -5.13 -11.42 3.19
N LEU A 204 -5.35 -10.80 4.35
CA LEU A 204 -4.95 -9.42 4.57
C LEU A 204 -3.42 -9.27 4.49
N ALA A 205 -2.92 -8.45 3.57
CA ALA A 205 -1.49 -8.24 3.33
C ALA A 205 -0.99 -6.89 3.83
N ALA A 206 -1.80 -5.84 3.73
CA ALA A 206 -1.48 -4.52 4.24
C ALA A 206 -2.75 -3.76 4.63
N VAL A 207 -2.59 -2.78 5.51
CA VAL A 207 -3.66 -1.88 5.97
C VAL A 207 -3.17 -0.46 5.83
N GLN A 208 -3.93 0.35 5.10
CA GLN A 208 -3.61 1.75 4.84
C GLN A 208 -4.60 2.66 5.54
N ILE A 209 -4.09 3.73 6.14
CA ILE A 209 -4.86 4.65 6.99
C ILE A 209 -4.80 6.06 6.44
N ALA A 210 -5.98 6.60 6.16
CA ALA A 210 -6.22 8.00 5.83
C ALA A 210 -7.61 8.41 6.30
N ASP A 211 -7.76 9.64 6.78
CA ASP A 211 -9.06 10.18 7.17
C ASP A 211 -9.69 11.01 6.03
N MET A 212 -11.01 11.07 6.01
CA MET A 212 -11.80 11.78 5.00
C MET A 212 -12.69 12.87 5.64
N PRO A 213 -12.93 13.97 4.94
CA PRO A 213 -12.46 14.34 3.61
C PRO A 213 -11.00 14.80 3.58
N GLY A 214 -10.39 14.72 2.41
CA GLY A 214 -9.09 15.31 2.14
C GLY A 214 -7.90 14.37 2.23
N ARG A 215 -8.10 13.07 2.60
CA ARG A 215 -7.03 12.07 2.76
C ARG A 215 -5.93 12.60 3.70
N VAL A 216 -6.37 12.96 4.92
CA VAL A 216 -5.55 13.57 5.97
C VAL A 216 -5.30 12.59 7.12
N GLN A 217 -4.55 13.04 8.15
CA GLN A 217 -4.27 12.23 9.33
C GLN A 217 -5.55 11.85 10.11
N PRO A 218 -5.55 10.72 10.84
CA PRO A 218 -6.65 10.30 11.70
C PRO A 218 -7.13 11.40 12.65
N GLY A 219 -8.44 11.51 12.83
CA GLY A 219 -9.08 12.50 13.70
C GLY A 219 -9.20 13.91 13.12
N ALA A 220 -8.74 14.12 11.88
CA ALA A 220 -8.90 15.39 11.18
C ALA A 220 -10.10 15.40 10.21
N GLY A 221 -10.80 14.28 10.09
CA GLY A 221 -11.96 14.05 9.25
C GLY A 221 -13.10 13.35 10.00
N VAL A 222 -13.74 12.36 9.36
CA VAL A 222 -14.98 11.71 9.85
C VAL A 222 -14.87 10.20 10.06
N ILE A 223 -13.74 9.58 9.73
CA ILE A 223 -13.58 8.11 9.86
C ILE A 223 -13.32 7.74 11.32
N GLU A 224 -14.08 6.79 11.84
CA GLU A 224 -13.87 6.23 13.17
C GLU A 224 -12.81 5.11 13.12
N PHE A 225 -11.61 5.39 13.64
CA PHE A 225 -10.50 4.44 13.60
C PHE A 225 -10.52 3.42 14.74
N ALA A 226 -11.21 3.69 15.83
CA ALA A 226 -11.26 2.78 16.98
C ALA A 226 -11.78 1.37 16.63
N PRO A 227 -12.87 1.20 15.86
CA PRO A 227 -13.32 -0.11 15.39
C PRO A 227 -12.29 -0.82 14.49
N ILE A 228 -11.63 -0.08 13.61
CA ILE A 228 -10.59 -0.61 12.69
C ILE A 228 -9.42 -1.17 13.50
N MET A 229 -8.91 -0.39 14.46
CA MET A 229 -7.81 -0.84 15.33
C MET A 229 -8.22 -1.99 16.25
N ALA A 230 -9.46 -2.03 16.71
CA ALA A 230 -10.00 -3.16 17.49
C ALA A 230 -10.05 -4.44 16.63
N ALA A 231 -10.49 -4.35 15.38
CA ALA A 231 -10.51 -5.47 14.44
C ALA A 231 -9.08 -6.01 14.18
N LEU A 232 -8.10 -5.13 13.95
CA LEU A 232 -6.71 -5.52 13.77
C LEU A 232 -6.13 -6.24 14.99
N ARG A 233 -6.41 -5.73 16.22
CA ARG A 233 -5.99 -6.40 17.46
C ARG A 233 -6.66 -7.78 17.61
N ARG A 234 -7.94 -7.89 17.26
CA ARG A 234 -8.72 -9.13 17.35
C ARG A 234 -8.18 -10.23 16.44
N ILE A 235 -7.72 -9.90 15.24
CA ILE A 235 -7.09 -10.87 14.32
C ILE A 235 -5.62 -11.12 14.63
N GLY A 236 -5.04 -10.44 15.62
CA GLY A 236 -3.62 -10.55 15.96
C GLY A 236 -2.70 -9.99 14.86
N TRP A 237 -3.08 -8.87 14.24
CA TRP A 237 -2.34 -8.26 13.14
C TRP A 237 -0.90 -7.92 13.54
N THR A 238 0.07 -8.44 12.80
CA THR A 238 1.52 -8.21 13.02
C THR A 238 2.19 -7.44 11.88
N GLY A 239 1.45 -7.20 10.78
CA GLY A 239 1.91 -6.41 9.65
C GLY A 239 2.01 -4.92 9.97
N LEU A 240 2.36 -4.14 8.96
CA LEU A 240 2.38 -2.68 9.05
C LEU A 240 0.97 -2.11 8.93
N VAL A 241 0.73 -1.00 9.61
CA VAL A 241 -0.36 -0.06 9.34
C VAL A 241 0.27 1.17 8.70
N GLU A 242 -0.06 1.41 7.46
CA GLU A 242 0.63 2.32 6.57
C GLU A 242 -0.08 3.68 6.55
N ALA A 243 0.65 4.76 6.83
CA ALA A 243 0.14 6.10 6.68
C ALA A 243 -0.03 6.42 5.19
N GLU A 244 -1.28 6.55 4.72
CA GLU A 244 -1.59 6.83 3.31
C GLU A 244 -2.28 8.20 3.18
N PHE A 245 -1.77 9.19 3.92
CA PHE A 245 -2.34 10.53 4.03
C PHE A 245 -1.28 11.63 3.99
N MET A 246 -1.69 12.84 3.64
CA MET A 246 -0.88 14.04 3.82
C MET A 246 -1.31 14.79 5.09
N PRO A 247 -0.36 15.40 5.85
CA PRO A 247 -0.72 16.26 6.97
C PRO A 247 -1.65 17.41 6.52
N LYS A 248 -2.74 17.62 7.25
CA LYS A 248 -3.71 18.69 6.96
C LYS A 248 -3.07 20.09 7.02
N VAL A 249 -2.09 20.24 7.90
CA VAL A 249 -1.26 21.44 8.01
C VAL A 249 0.15 21.10 7.54
N LYS A 250 0.72 21.95 6.69
CA LYS A 250 2.08 21.77 6.18
C LYS A 250 3.14 22.19 7.20
N GLY A 251 4.35 21.65 7.05
CA GLY A 251 5.52 22.02 7.87
C GLY A 251 5.68 21.15 9.11
N VAL A 252 6.74 21.40 9.86
CA VAL A 252 7.17 20.55 10.98
C VAL A 252 6.09 20.35 12.05
N GLU A 253 5.38 21.42 12.40
CA GLU A 253 4.30 21.34 13.40
C GLU A 253 3.12 20.50 12.89
N GLY A 254 2.76 20.63 11.61
CA GLY A 254 1.71 19.84 10.99
C GLY A 254 2.08 18.36 10.89
N GLU A 255 3.30 18.06 10.51
CA GLU A 255 3.81 16.68 10.50
C GLU A 255 3.84 16.09 11.91
N ALA A 256 4.31 16.83 12.91
CA ALA A 256 4.31 16.39 14.30
C ALA A 256 2.89 16.08 14.82
N ALA A 257 1.92 16.95 14.54
CA ALA A 257 0.53 16.73 14.88
C ALA A 257 -0.05 15.50 14.18
N ALA A 258 0.25 15.31 12.90
CA ALA A 258 -0.21 14.16 12.13
C ALA A 258 0.37 12.83 12.64
N ILE A 259 1.65 12.82 13.01
CA ILE A 259 2.31 11.66 13.61
C ILE A 259 1.72 11.34 14.98
N ALA A 260 1.49 12.36 15.81
CA ALA A 260 0.86 12.18 17.13
C ALA A 260 -0.55 11.58 16.99
N ALA A 261 -1.36 12.08 16.05
CA ALA A 261 -2.69 11.57 15.76
C ALA A 261 -2.66 10.10 15.26
N LEU A 262 -1.72 9.76 14.37
CA LEU A 262 -1.53 8.39 13.90
C LEU A 262 -1.14 7.45 15.05
N LYS A 263 -0.24 7.87 15.92
CA LYS A 263 0.16 7.07 17.09
C LYS A 263 -0.95 6.90 18.13
N ALA A 264 -1.84 7.88 18.24
CA ALA A 264 -2.94 7.83 19.20
C ALA A 264 -4.00 6.78 18.85
N ILE A 265 -4.12 6.36 17.61
CA ILE A 265 -5.04 5.29 17.20
C ILE A 265 -4.42 3.88 17.35
N GLY A 266 -3.09 3.73 17.34
CA GLY A 266 -2.33 2.46 17.42
C GLY A 266 -2.07 1.98 18.84
#